data_e6ef2430475743d90bf6fec58e5dde78
#
_entry.id   e6ef2430475743d90bf6fec58e5dde78
#
_cell.length_a   1.000
_cell.length_b   1.000
_cell.length_c   1.000
_cell.angle_alpha   90.00
_cell.angle_beta   90.00
_cell.angle_gamma   90.00
#
_symmetry.space_group_name_H-M   'P 1'
#
loop_
_entity.id
_entity.type
_entity.pdbx_description
1 polymer ?
#
loop_
_entity_poly.entity_id
_entity_poly.type
_entity_poly.pdbx_seq_one_letter_code
_entity_poly.pdbx_strand_id
1 'polypeptide(L)'
;MLLNEDTGIGNYHIQAYDAESVTINKILYTSSMIVSPYILIPEWKPKSLEDLKAEHFQSVLSLNPEVVILGTGKKFIFPPQEKLMLLLQKRIRIESMDTGAACRTYTALISEGRKIVAALIINNNS
;
A
#
# COMPACT_ATOMS: atom_id res chain seq x y z
N MET A 1 11.59 6.78 -22.69
CA MET A 1 11.42 6.28 -22.41
C MET A 1 11.76 5.91 -21.77
N LEU A 2 11.59 5.78 -21.49
CA LEU A 2 11.67 5.26 -21.03
C LEU A 2 12.02 4.58 -20.60
N LEU A 3 12.27 4.44 -20.40
CA LEU A 3 12.53 3.75 -20.11
C LEU A 3 12.86 3.24 -19.20
N ASN A 4 12.90 3.30 -18.79
CA ASN A 4 13.03 2.66 -17.98
C ASN A 4 12.75 1.67 -17.64
N GLU A 5 12.29 1.53 -17.89
CA GLU A 5 11.79 0.62 -17.65
C GLU A 5 12.12 -0.56 -17.56
N ASP A 6 12.32 -0.76 -17.87
CA ASP A 6 12.43 -1.94 -17.94
C ASP A 6 13.51 -2.59 -17.25
N THR A 7 13.65 -2.50 -16.11
CA THR A 7 14.56 -3.17 -15.26
C THR A 7 14.00 -4.48 -14.76
N GLY A 8 12.73 -4.73 -15.01
CA GLY A 8 12.08 -5.93 -14.53
C GLY A 8 11.69 -5.88 -13.07
N ILE A 9 11.96 -4.78 -12.39
CA ILE A 9 11.63 -4.66 -10.98
C ILE A 9 10.39 -3.82 -10.74
N GLY A 10 9.80 -3.30 -11.79
CA GLY A 10 8.64 -2.45 -11.67
C GLY A 10 9.01 -0.99 -11.72
N ASN A 11 8.00 -0.15 -11.79
CA ASN A 11 8.16 1.28 -12.03
C ASN A 11 7.99 2.15 -10.80
N TYR A 12 7.32 1.65 -9.75
CA TYR A 12 6.99 2.50 -8.60
C TYR A 12 7.82 2.11 -7.39
N HIS A 13 8.70 3.00 -7.01
CA HIS A 13 9.62 2.80 -5.89
C HIS A 13 9.36 3.84 -4.83
N ILE A 14 9.23 3.40 -3.58
CA ILE A 14 9.10 4.31 -2.46
C ILE A 14 10.49 4.77 -2.09
N GLN A 15 10.73 6.07 -2.19
CA GLN A 15 12.05 6.64 -1.96
C GLN A 15 12.18 7.26 -0.58
N ALA A 16 11.07 7.73 -0.02
CA ALA A 16 11.08 8.35 1.29
C ALA A 16 9.68 8.33 1.85
N TYR A 17 9.57 8.42 3.15
CA TYR A 17 8.28 8.50 3.81
C TYR A 17 8.45 9.18 5.16
N ASP A 18 7.37 9.79 5.63
CA ASP A 18 7.31 10.25 7.00
C ASP A 18 5.87 10.05 7.48
N ALA A 19 5.50 10.68 8.59
CA ALA A 19 4.20 10.43 9.20
C ALA A 19 3.03 10.85 8.32
N GLU A 20 3.26 11.74 7.36
CA GLU A 20 2.18 12.36 6.61
C GLU A 20 2.36 12.31 5.12
N SER A 21 3.43 11.67 4.63
CA SER A 21 3.67 11.67 3.20
C SER A 21 4.53 10.48 2.79
N VAL A 22 4.40 10.14 1.51
CA VAL A 22 5.23 9.11 0.88
C VAL A 22 5.70 9.68 -0.44
N THR A 23 7.01 9.56 -0.71
CA THR A 23 7.58 10.00 -1.97
C THR A 23 7.80 8.78 -2.86
N ILE A 24 7.17 8.80 -4.02
CA ILE A 24 7.28 7.73 -5.00
C ILE A 24 7.75 8.33 -6.30
N ASN A 25 8.88 7.84 -6.82
CA ASN A 25 9.43 8.31 -8.08
C ASN A 25 9.57 9.83 -8.12
N LYS A 26 10.06 10.40 -7.01
CA LYS A 26 10.34 11.84 -6.87
C LYS A 26 9.11 12.72 -6.71
N ILE A 27 7.93 12.12 -6.58
CA ILE A 27 6.69 12.87 -6.38
C ILE A 27 6.19 12.61 -4.97
N LEU A 28 5.86 13.69 -4.27
CA LEU A 28 5.37 13.61 -2.90
C LEU A 28 3.87 13.41 -2.90
N TYR A 29 3.40 12.39 -2.20
CA TYR A 29 1.97 12.09 -2.07
C TYR A 29 1.59 12.23 -0.61
N THR A 30 0.47 12.89 -0.37
CA THR A 30 0.01 13.17 0.99
C THR A 30 -1.34 12.56 1.30
N SER A 31 -1.86 11.74 0.41
CA SER A 31 -3.14 11.04 0.62
C SER A 31 -2.90 9.54 0.64
N SER A 32 -3.82 8.83 1.29
CA SER A 32 -3.78 7.38 1.28
C SER A 32 -3.70 6.88 -0.16
N MET A 33 -2.99 5.78 -0.37
CA MET A 33 -2.73 5.32 -1.72
C MET A 33 -2.56 3.81 -1.75
N ILE A 34 -2.66 3.27 -2.95
CA ILE A 34 -2.32 1.88 -3.21
C ILE A 34 -1.16 1.90 -4.19
N VAL A 35 -0.08 1.20 -3.86
CA VAL A 35 1.08 1.13 -4.73
C VAL A 35 1.51 -0.31 -4.92
N SER A 36 1.84 -0.64 -6.16
CA SER A 36 2.46 -1.90 -6.52
C SER A 36 3.58 -1.58 -7.51
N PRO A 37 4.41 -2.55 -7.90
CA PRO A 37 5.48 -2.23 -8.82
C PRO A 37 5.03 -1.59 -10.12
N TYR A 38 3.83 -1.92 -10.59
CA TYR A 38 3.38 -1.44 -11.91
C TYR A 38 2.16 -0.55 -11.87
N ILE A 39 1.48 -0.43 -10.74
CA ILE A 39 0.24 0.35 -10.63
C ILE A 39 0.31 1.23 -9.40
N LEU A 40 -0.06 2.49 -9.57
CA LEU A 40 -0.19 3.42 -8.46
C LEU A 40 -1.60 4.01 -8.49
N ILE A 41 -2.30 3.90 -7.38
CA ILE A 41 -3.59 4.55 -7.18
C ILE A 41 -3.36 5.63 -6.14
N PRO A 42 -3.22 6.89 -6.55
CA PRO A 42 -2.71 7.91 -5.64
C PRO A 42 -3.71 8.48 -4.65
N GLU A 43 -4.99 8.15 -4.83
CA GLU A 43 -6.02 8.64 -3.91
C GLU A 43 -6.94 7.50 -3.54
N TRP A 44 -6.52 6.75 -2.55
CA TRP A 44 -7.32 5.68 -1.99
C TRP A 44 -8.22 6.31 -0.93
N LYS A 45 -9.48 5.92 -0.90
CA LYS A 45 -10.49 6.61 -0.14
C LYS A 45 -10.28 6.71 1.37
N PRO A 46 -9.90 5.62 2.08
CA PRO A 46 -9.85 5.71 3.54
C PRO A 46 -8.75 6.66 4.00
N LYS A 47 -9.09 7.52 4.95
CA LYS A 47 -8.13 8.46 5.52
C LYS A 47 -7.63 8.04 6.88
N SER A 48 -8.23 6.99 7.43
CA SER A 48 -7.84 6.44 8.71
C SER A 48 -8.28 4.99 8.72
N LEU A 49 -7.80 4.23 9.69
CA LEU A 49 -8.25 2.85 9.80
C LEU A 49 -9.73 2.77 10.14
N GLU A 50 -10.24 3.73 10.90
CA GLU A 50 -11.67 3.78 11.19
C GLU A 50 -12.50 3.95 9.94
N ASP A 51 -11.98 4.72 9.01
CA ASP A 51 -12.64 5.04 7.76
C ASP A 51 -12.64 3.86 6.79
N LEU A 52 -11.73 2.92 7.00
CA LEU A 52 -11.55 1.79 6.10
C LEU A 52 -12.75 0.86 6.15
N LYS A 53 -13.22 0.47 4.98
CA LYS A 53 -14.30 -0.50 4.82
C LYS A 53 -13.83 -1.63 3.93
N ALA A 54 -14.46 -2.80 4.09
CA ALA A 54 -14.08 -3.95 3.29
C ALA A 54 -14.10 -3.64 1.80
N GLU A 55 -15.10 -2.90 1.35
CA GLU A 55 -15.25 -2.59 -0.08
C GLU A 55 -14.10 -1.79 -0.64
N HIS A 56 -13.35 -1.08 0.19
CA HIS A 56 -12.21 -0.32 -0.28
C HIS A 56 -11.10 -1.21 -0.85
N PHE A 57 -11.13 -2.49 -0.51
CA PHE A 57 -10.13 -3.42 -1.03
C PHE A 57 -10.45 -3.98 -2.40
N GLN A 58 -11.59 -3.59 -3.00
CA GLN A 58 -11.90 -4.07 -4.35
C GLN A 58 -10.83 -3.67 -5.35
N SER A 59 -10.31 -2.45 -5.24
CA SER A 59 -9.25 -2.01 -6.13
C SER A 59 -7.95 -2.78 -5.91
N VAL A 60 -7.71 -3.22 -4.68
CA VAL A 60 -6.54 -4.05 -4.38
C VAL A 60 -6.71 -5.43 -5.00
N LEU A 61 -7.90 -6.03 -4.88
CA LEU A 61 -8.17 -7.33 -5.45
C LEU A 61 -7.95 -7.35 -6.96
N SER A 62 -8.30 -6.26 -7.63
CA SER A 62 -8.15 -6.20 -9.08
C SER A 62 -6.69 -6.27 -9.53
N LEU A 63 -5.75 -6.05 -8.62
CA LEU A 63 -4.33 -6.13 -8.93
C LEU A 63 -3.76 -7.53 -8.72
N ASN A 64 -4.59 -8.44 -8.23
CA ASN A 64 -4.24 -9.86 -8.12
C ASN A 64 -2.99 -10.11 -7.28
N PRO A 65 -2.92 -9.58 -6.06
CA PRO A 65 -1.69 -9.68 -5.25
C PRO A 65 -1.53 -11.04 -4.61
N GLU A 66 -0.29 -11.43 -4.35
CA GLU A 66 0.02 -12.54 -3.47
C GLU A 66 0.01 -12.09 -2.02
N VAL A 67 0.49 -10.88 -1.78
CA VAL A 67 0.60 -10.31 -0.44
C VAL A 67 0.12 -8.88 -0.48
N VAL A 68 -0.68 -8.51 0.51
CA VAL A 68 -1.09 -7.13 0.71
C VAL A 68 -0.45 -6.63 1.99
N ILE A 69 0.24 -5.52 1.90
CA ILE A 69 0.79 -4.86 3.07
C ILE A 69 -0.12 -3.69 3.38
N LEU A 70 -0.71 -3.72 4.57
CA LEU A 70 -1.61 -2.64 4.98
C LEU A 70 -0.90 -1.74 5.97
N GLY A 71 -0.74 -0.47 5.60
CA GLY A 71 -0.22 0.53 6.50
C GLY A 71 -1.36 1.23 7.21
N THR A 72 -1.37 1.19 8.53
CA THR A 72 -2.51 1.64 9.31
C THR A 72 -2.44 3.10 9.74
N GLY A 73 -1.45 3.84 9.28
CA GLY A 73 -1.28 5.24 9.64
C GLY A 73 -0.06 5.44 10.50
N LYS A 74 -0.05 6.52 11.28
CA LYS A 74 1.10 6.86 12.13
C LYS A 74 1.39 5.77 13.15
N LYS A 75 0.36 5.11 13.64
CA LYS A 75 0.49 4.05 14.63
C LYS A 75 -0.07 2.76 14.07
N PHE A 76 0.48 1.66 14.55
CA PHE A 76 -0.13 0.38 14.24
C PHE A 76 -1.43 0.25 15.01
N ILE A 77 -2.51 -0.02 14.29
CA ILE A 77 -3.80 -0.34 14.86
C ILE A 77 -4.20 -1.67 14.26
N PHE A 78 -4.52 -2.62 15.11
CA PHE A 78 -4.89 -3.95 14.65
C PHE A 78 -6.22 -3.87 13.91
N PRO A 79 -6.27 -4.16 12.60
CA PRO A 79 -7.51 -3.98 11.86
C PRO A 79 -8.52 -5.06 12.22
N PRO A 80 -9.79 -4.67 12.45
CA PRO A 80 -10.84 -5.67 12.64
C PRO A 80 -10.94 -6.59 11.44
N GLN A 81 -11.15 -7.86 11.69
CA GLN A 81 -11.19 -8.87 10.66
C GLN A 81 -12.23 -8.56 9.58
N GLU A 82 -13.36 -8.01 9.97
CA GLU A 82 -14.43 -7.72 9.02
C GLU A 82 -14.01 -6.73 7.94
N LYS A 83 -13.06 -5.84 8.24
CA LYS A 83 -12.55 -4.90 7.25
C LYS A 83 -11.68 -5.59 6.20
N LEU A 84 -11.17 -6.76 6.52
CA LEU A 84 -10.25 -7.49 5.66
C LEU A 84 -10.92 -8.63 4.92
N MET A 85 -12.24 -8.77 5.04
CA MET A 85 -12.94 -9.96 4.56
C MET A 85 -12.74 -10.25 3.08
N LEU A 86 -12.74 -9.20 2.24
CA LEU A 86 -12.58 -9.45 0.81
C LEU A 86 -11.25 -10.12 0.50
N LEU A 87 -10.20 -9.71 1.20
CA LEU A 87 -8.87 -10.30 1.01
C LEU A 87 -8.80 -11.69 1.61
N LEU A 88 -9.38 -11.86 2.80
CA LEU A 88 -9.35 -13.15 3.49
C LEU A 88 -10.09 -14.21 2.70
N GLN A 89 -11.21 -13.86 2.09
CA GLN A 89 -11.98 -14.80 1.30
C GLN A 89 -11.22 -15.29 0.08
N LYS A 90 -10.28 -14.50 -0.40
CA LYS A 90 -9.44 -14.88 -1.53
C LYS A 90 -8.14 -15.52 -1.09
N ARG A 91 -7.98 -15.74 0.22
CA ARG A 91 -6.78 -16.35 0.80
C ARG A 91 -5.51 -15.57 0.50
N ILE A 92 -5.64 -14.26 0.41
CA ILE A 92 -4.52 -13.38 0.20
C ILE A 92 -3.84 -13.14 1.55
N ARG A 93 -2.51 -13.22 1.54
CA ARG A 93 -1.75 -12.95 2.75
C ARG A 93 -1.77 -11.46 3.05
N ILE A 94 -2.07 -11.11 4.29
CA ILE A 94 -2.14 -9.71 4.71
C ILE A 94 -1.18 -9.49 5.85
N GLU A 95 -0.35 -8.44 5.71
CA GLU A 95 0.57 -8.03 6.76
C GLU A 95 0.19 -6.61 7.14
N SER A 96 -0.21 -6.39 8.38
CA SER A 96 -0.62 -5.07 8.86
C SER A 96 0.44 -4.47 9.76
N MET A 97 0.72 -3.19 9.57
CA MET A 97 1.74 -2.50 10.35
C MET A 97 1.50 -1.00 10.21
N ASP A 98 2.25 -0.16 10.95
CA ASP A 98 2.13 1.26 10.72
C ASP A 98 2.65 1.59 9.32
N THR A 99 2.27 2.77 8.81
CA THR A 99 2.54 3.08 7.40
C THR A 99 4.03 3.19 7.10
N GLY A 100 4.81 3.71 8.05
CA GLY A 100 6.26 3.75 7.84
C GLY A 100 6.86 2.37 7.70
N ALA A 101 6.45 1.45 8.57
CA ALA A 101 6.91 0.07 8.48
C ALA A 101 6.44 -0.57 7.19
N ALA A 102 5.23 -0.24 6.75
CA ALA A 102 4.69 -0.78 5.50
C ALA A 102 5.53 -0.34 4.31
N CYS A 103 5.99 0.90 4.30
CA CYS A 103 6.84 1.39 3.23
C CYS A 103 8.16 0.62 3.17
N ARG A 104 8.76 0.36 4.34
CA ARG A 104 10.02 -0.39 4.40
C ARG A 104 9.83 -1.82 3.94
N THR A 105 8.74 -2.43 4.38
CA THR A 105 8.45 -3.82 4.03
C THR A 105 8.18 -3.96 2.54
N TYR A 106 7.40 -3.05 1.99
CA TYR A 106 7.14 -3.04 0.56
C TYR A 106 8.44 -2.99 -0.23
N THR A 107 9.31 -2.06 0.12
CA THR A 107 10.58 -1.90 -0.60
C THR A 107 11.42 -3.17 -0.55
N ALA A 108 11.46 -3.80 0.62
CA ALA A 108 12.23 -5.04 0.78
C ALA A 108 11.64 -6.17 -0.06
N LEU A 109 10.32 -6.31 -0.08
CA LEU A 109 9.69 -7.45 -0.74
C LEU A 109 9.65 -7.31 -2.25
N ILE A 110 9.50 -6.11 -2.78
CA ILE A 110 9.46 -5.98 -4.24
C ILE A 110 10.80 -6.33 -4.88
N SER A 111 11.89 -6.14 -4.13
CA SER A 111 13.19 -6.51 -4.64
C SER A 111 13.35 -8.02 -4.80
N GLU A 112 12.44 -8.78 -4.20
CA GLU A 112 12.43 -10.23 -4.32
C GLU A 112 11.56 -10.74 -5.47
N GLY A 113 10.94 -9.82 -6.22
CA GLY A 113 10.14 -10.21 -7.37
C GLY A 113 8.75 -10.72 -7.05
N ARG A 114 8.27 -10.50 -5.85
CA ARG A 114 6.95 -10.99 -5.44
C ARG A 114 5.85 -10.02 -5.85
N LYS A 115 4.63 -10.54 -5.99
CA LYS A 115 3.47 -9.71 -6.33
C LYS A 115 2.93 -9.06 -5.06
N ILE A 116 3.45 -7.90 -4.76
CA ILE A 116 3.13 -7.18 -3.54
C ILE A 116 2.29 -5.97 -3.88
N VAL A 117 1.25 -5.74 -3.11
CA VAL A 117 0.48 -4.50 -3.17
C VAL A 117 0.51 -3.88 -1.78
N ALA A 118 0.86 -2.62 -1.68
CA ALA A 118 0.82 -1.89 -0.43
C ALA A 118 -0.37 -0.96 -0.45
N ALA A 119 -1.22 -1.07 0.56
CA ALA A 119 -2.35 -0.19 0.79
C ALA A 119 -1.98 0.67 1.98
N LEU A 120 -1.68 1.93 1.72
CA LEU A 120 -1.06 2.81 2.71
C LEU A 120 -2.05 3.89 3.14
N ILE A 121 -2.42 3.85 4.40
CA ILE A 121 -3.28 4.89 4.97
C ILE A 121 -2.39 6.03 5.42
N ILE A 122 -2.67 7.21 4.91
CA ILE A 122 -1.99 8.42 5.32
C ILE A 122 -3.03 9.33 5.92
N ASN A 123 -2.89 9.59 7.21
CA ASN A 123 -3.85 10.41 7.94
C ASN A 123 -3.24 11.78 8.19
N ASN A 124 -3.66 12.75 7.39
CA ASN A 124 -3.18 14.13 7.51
C ASN A 124 -4.08 14.99 8.38
N ASN A 125 -5.15 14.44 8.88
CA ASN A 125 -6.02 15.15 9.78
C ASN A 125 -5.42 15.07 11.16
N SER A 126 -5.01 16.16 11.65
CA SER A 126 -4.41 16.18 12.98
C SER A 126 -5.46 16.36 14.06
#